data_eec495557bde7bdfc760db52528e4b8e
#
_entry.id   eec495557bde7bdfc760db52528e4b8e
#
_cell.length_a   1.000
_cell.length_b   1.000
_cell.length_c   1.000
_cell.angle_alpha   90.00
_cell.angle_beta   90.00
_cell.angle_gamma   90.00
#
_symmetry.space_group_name_H-M   'P 1'
#
loop_
_entity.id
_entity.type
_entity.pdbx_description
1 polymer ?
#
loop_
_entity_poly.entity_id
_entity_poly.type
_entity_poly.pdbx_seq_one_letter_code
_entity_poly.pdbx_strand_id
1 'polypeptide(L)'
;MSGLIDLRNISVWGVDTHARAASLRQWFTRRSSLRAVRIPILADVTFAARPGDRIAIIGQNGSGKTSLMKVISGNYPVHAGSVEVKGSVVPLIEMGAGFEPEMSGRYNIKLSYAYRGKLRDYSLRKEQDIIDFSELGEKIDLPFKTYSSGMMARLAFASAIFQSPDILLLDEIFATGDAGFIDKSRTILRKKVDEVSIAIMVNHAPNEFTDLCNRYILMHKGRVVNEGSRKDILHQYYTDILHISDGTVAA
;
A
#
# COMPACT_ATOMS: atom_id res chain seq x y z
N MET A 1 -8.97 -17.46 -10.53
CA MET A 1 -8.19 -16.87 -9.43
C MET A 1 -9.17 -16.22 -8.48
N SER A 2 -9.15 -16.58 -7.21
CA SER A 2 -10.17 -16.12 -6.24
C SER A 2 -9.46 -15.46 -5.07
N GLY A 3 -9.22 -14.14 -5.19
CA GLY A 3 -8.78 -13.33 -4.06
C GLY A 3 -9.87 -13.25 -2.99
N LEU A 4 -9.50 -13.25 -1.73
CA LEU A 4 -10.40 -13.02 -0.60
C LEU A 4 -9.65 -12.23 0.46
N ILE A 5 -10.32 -11.25 1.05
CA ILE A 5 -9.86 -10.55 2.26
C ILE A 5 -11.00 -10.60 3.26
N ASP A 6 -10.74 -11.08 4.47
CA ASP A 6 -11.68 -11.06 5.60
C ASP A 6 -10.91 -10.67 6.88
N LEU A 7 -11.13 -9.46 7.34
CA LEU A 7 -10.55 -8.90 8.54
C LEU A 7 -11.66 -8.71 9.57
N ARG A 8 -11.52 -9.27 10.78
CA ARG A 8 -12.55 -9.20 11.82
C ARG A 8 -11.97 -8.60 13.09
N ASN A 9 -12.50 -7.44 13.49
CA ASN A 9 -12.20 -6.74 14.73
C ASN A 9 -10.69 -6.56 14.95
N ILE A 10 -9.93 -6.30 13.87
CA ILE A 10 -8.48 -6.17 13.96
C ILE A 10 -8.10 -4.90 14.70
N SER A 11 -7.11 -5.03 15.59
CA SER A 11 -6.49 -3.90 16.25
C SER A 11 -4.98 -4.00 16.17
N VAL A 12 -4.36 -2.86 15.91
CA VAL A 12 -2.91 -2.69 15.80
C VAL A 12 -2.51 -1.49 16.63
N TRP A 13 -1.46 -1.64 17.45
CA TRP A 13 -0.90 -0.53 18.21
C TRP A 13 0.62 -0.50 18.11
N GLY A 14 1.16 0.72 18.07
CA GLY A 14 2.58 0.98 18.24
C GLY A 14 2.95 1.16 19.70
N VAL A 15 4.24 1.17 19.97
CA VAL A 15 4.81 1.48 21.29
C VAL A 15 5.46 2.86 21.18
N ASP A 16 5.08 3.77 22.05
CA ASP A 16 5.77 5.06 22.17
C ASP A 16 7.16 4.84 22.78
N THR A 17 8.18 4.90 21.91
CA THR A 17 9.58 4.79 22.32
C THR A 17 10.12 6.09 22.92
N HIS A 18 9.50 7.23 22.68
CA HIS A 18 9.89 8.51 23.27
C HIS A 18 9.54 8.59 24.76
N ALA A 19 8.50 7.88 25.20
CA ALA A 19 8.20 7.72 26.63
C ALA A 19 9.29 6.98 27.41
N ARG A 20 10.21 6.28 26.73
CA ARG A 20 11.38 5.61 27.33
C ARG A 20 12.57 6.53 27.60
N ALA A 21 12.59 7.74 27.05
CA ALA A 21 13.68 8.71 27.23
C ALA A 21 13.62 9.49 28.57
N ALA A 22 12.73 9.11 29.49
CA ALA A 22 12.76 9.58 30.85
C ALA A 22 14.03 9.04 31.55
N SER A 23 14.91 9.96 31.90
CA SER A 23 16.31 9.82 32.34
C SER A 23 16.65 8.52 33.10
N LEU A 24 17.88 8.00 32.90
CA LEU A 24 18.49 6.92 33.66
C LEU A 24 18.31 7.10 35.18
N ARG A 25 18.16 8.32 35.70
CA ARG A 25 17.88 8.66 37.09
C ARG A 25 16.50 8.17 37.55
N GLN A 26 15.49 8.13 36.69
CA GLN A 26 14.14 7.62 37.00
C GLN A 26 14.08 6.09 36.94
N TRP A 27 14.99 5.44 36.24
CA TRP A 27 15.11 3.98 36.22
C TRP A 27 15.55 3.42 37.57
N PHE A 28 16.41 4.13 38.29
CA PHE A 28 16.90 3.72 39.64
C PHE A 28 15.90 3.99 40.78
N THR A 29 14.94 4.88 40.61
CA THR A 29 14.05 5.33 41.70
C THR A 29 12.62 4.81 41.63
N ARG A 30 12.18 4.23 40.51
CA ARG A 30 10.82 3.69 40.37
C ARG A 30 10.79 2.20 40.14
N ARG A 31 10.35 1.48 41.14
CA ARG A 31 9.89 0.09 41.11
C ARG A 31 8.50 -0.03 40.40
N SER A 32 8.11 0.87 39.54
CA SER A 32 6.85 0.82 38.83
C SER A 32 7.08 0.32 37.40
N SER A 33 6.40 -0.76 37.05
CA SER A 33 6.27 -1.27 35.68
C SER A 33 6.00 -0.12 34.71
N LEU A 34 7.01 0.28 33.94
CA LEU A 34 6.84 1.18 32.80
C LEU A 34 5.93 0.46 31.78
N ARG A 35 4.63 0.61 31.94
CA ARG A 35 3.69 0.21 30.90
C ARG A 35 4.02 1.06 29.66
N ALA A 36 4.57 0.42 28.66
CA ALA A 36 4.75 1.07 27.36
C ALA A 36 3.39 1.66 26.93
N VAL A 37 3.37 2.96 26.67
CA VAL A 37 2.15 3.62 26.19
C VAL A 37 1.85 3.06 24.80
N ARG A 38 0.71 2.40 24.69
CA ARG A 38 0.23 1.87 23.41
C ARG A 38 -0.48 2.99 22.65
N ILE A 39 0.00 3.25 21.45
CA ILE A 39 -0.65 4.20 20.54
C ILE A 39 -1.50 3.37 19.55
N PRO A 40 -2.83 3.51 19.56
CA PRO A 40 -3.67 2.79 18.62
C PRO A 40 -3.42 3.30 17.20
N ILE A 41 -3.12 2.36 16.29
CA ILE A 41 -2.91 2.63 14.85
C ILE A 41 -4.15 2.21 14.08
N LEU A 42 -4.64 1.00 14.36
CA LEU A 42 -5.94 0.49 13.91
C LEU A 42 -6.71 0.03 15.14
N ALA A 43 -8.00 0.33 15.19
CA ALA A 43 -8.85 0.04 16.33
C ALA A 43 -10.17 -0.57 15.87
N ASP A 44 -10.34 -1.88 16.13
CA ASP A 44 -11.57 -2.62 15.86
C ASP A 44 -12.04 -2.52 14.38
N VAL A 45 -11.09 -2.72 13.45
CA VAL A 45 -11.39 -2.65 12.02
C VAL A 45 -11.94 -3.98 11.55
N THR A 46 -13.14 -3.96 10.98
CA THR A 46 -13.73 -5.07 10.24
C THR A 46 -13.86 -4.66 8.79
N PHE A 47 -13.34 -5.50 7.88
CA PHE A 47 -13.25 -5.20 6.47
C PHE A 47 -13.25 -6.50 5.67
N ALA A 48 -14.04 -6.57 4.61
CA ALA A 48 -14.07 -7.71 3.72
C ALA A 48 -14.04 -7.27 2.26
N ALA A 49 -13.28 -8.01 1.43
CA ALA A 49 -13.26 -7.82 -0.01
C ALA A 49 -13.33 -9.17 -0.75
N ARG A 50 -14.02 -9.18 -1.86
CA ARG A 50 -14.31 -10.34 -2.70
C ARG A 50 -13.89 -10.11 -4.16
N PRO A 51 -13.81 -11.18 -4.98
CA PRO A 51 -13.54 -11.03 -6.41
C PRO A 51 -14.50 -10.04 -7.08
N GLY A 52 -13.94 -9.12 -7.86
CA GLY A 52 -14.67 -8.02 -8.50
C GLY A 52 -14.66 -6.71 -7.74
N ASP A 53 -14.22 -6.70 -6.48
CA ASP A 53 -14.14 -5.47 -5.69
C ASP A 53 -12.99 -4.57 -6.17
N ARG A 54 -13.33 -3.32 -6.39
CA ARG A 54 -12.43 -2.19 -6.66
C ARG A 54 -12.71 -1.14 -5.59
N ILE A 55 -11.87 -1.10 -4.56
CA ILE A 55 -12.17 -0.39 -3.32
C ILE A 55 -11.31 0.85 -3.19
N ALA A 56 -11.95 2.01 -3.02
CA ALA A 56 -11.27 3.23 -2.64
C ALA A 56 -11.33 3.40 -1.11
N ILE A 57 -10.19 3.52 -0.45
CA ILE A 57 -10.11 3.85 0.97
C ILE A 57 -9.72 5.31 1.10
N ILE A 58 -10.64 6.12 1.61
CA ILE A 58 -10.51 7.58 1.75
C ILE A 58 -10.32 7.95 3.22
N GLY A 59 -9.52 8.97 3.50
CA GLY A 59 -9.30 9.47 4.86
C GLY A 59 -8.06 10.35 4.95
N GLN A 60 -7.98 11.16 5.99
CA GLN A 60 -6.83 12.05 6.24
C GLN A 60 -5.52 11.28 6.43
N ASN A 61 -4.40 12.02 6.36
CA ASN A 61 -3.10 11.48 6.76
C ASN A 61 -3.15 11.05 8.24
N GLY A 62 -2.58 9.88 8.53
CA GLY A 62 -2.65 9.29 9.87
C GLY A 62 -3.97 8.58 10.20
N SER A 63 -4.95 8.47 9.28
CA SER A 63 -6.20 7.74 9.54
C SER A 63 -6.04 6.22 9.59
N GLY A 64 -4.86 5.66 9.25
CA GLY A 64 -4.58 4.22 9.32
C GLY A 64 -4.63 3.49 7.96
N LYS A 65 -4.87 4.17 6.84
CA LYS A 65 -4.99 3.56 5.51
C LYS A 65 -3.79 2.69 5.12
N THR A 66 -2.60 3.28 5.15
CA THR A 66 -1.35 2.55 4.83
C THR A 66 -1.10 1.39 5.81
N SER A 67 -1.46 1.56 7.09
CA SER A 67 -1.34 0.49 8.08
C SER A 67 -2.31 -0.66 7.79
N LEU A 68 -3.54 -0.37 7.35
CA LEU A 68 -4.48 -1.40 6.91
C LEU A 68 -3.95 -2.16 5.70
N MET A 69 -3.37 -1.46 4.72
CA MET A 69 -2.73 -2.09 3.57
C MET A 69 -1.56 -3.01 3.97
N LYS A 70 -0.74 -2.59 4.94
CA LYS A 70 0.36 -3.40 5.50
C LYS A 70 -0.15 -4.63 6.22
N VAL A 71 -1.29 -4.57 6.90
CA VAL A 71 -1.94 -5.74 7.50
C VAL A 71 -2.40 -6.70 6.42
N ILE A 72 -3.08 -6.21 5.36
CA ILE A 72 -3.56 -7.04 4.25
C ILE A 72 -2.38 -7.71 3.51
N SER A 73 -1.25 -7.02 3.35
CA SER A 73 -0.06 -7.58 2.72
C SER A 73 0.76 -8.52 3.62
N GLY A 74 0.36 -8.70 4.89
CA GLY A 74 1.08 -9.53 5.86
C GLY A 74 2.36 -8.89 6.43
N ASN A 75 2.63 -7.62 6.11
CA ASN A 75 3.84 -6.89 6.54
C ASN A 75 3.67 -6.21 7.90
N TYR A 76 2.50 -6.27 8.52
CA TYR A 76 2.24 -5.64 9.80
C TYR A 76 1.50 -6.58 10.75
N PRO A 77 2.04 -6.86 11.94
CA PRO A 77 1.43 -7.80 12.87
C PRO A 77 0.14 -7.24 13.46
N VAL A 78 -0.87 -8.11 13.60
CA VAL A 78 -2.14 -7.79 14.26
C VAL A 78 -2.05 -8.19 15.72
N HIS A 79 -2.54 -7.34 16.62
CA HIS A 79 -2.51 -7.57 18.06
C HIS A 79 -3.82 -8.14 18.61
N ALA A 80 -4.93 -7.93 17.89
CA ALA A 80 -6.23 -8.50 18.22
C ALA A 80 -7.05 -8.71 16.94
N GLY A 81 -8.02 -9.59 16.97
CA GLY A 81 -8.86 -9.94 15.83
C GLY A 81 -8.29 -11.06 14.98
N SER A 82 -8.88 -11.27 13.80
CA SER A 82 -8.45 -12.29 12.84
C SER A 82 -8.27 -11.72 11.45
N VAL A 83 -7.27 -12.22 10.73
CA VAL A 83 -6.92 -11.85 9.36
C VAL A 83 -6.94 -13.11 8.50
N GLU A 84 -7.78 -13.12 7.48
CA GLU A 84 -7.77 -14.13 6.44
C GLU A 84 -7.60 -13.45 5.08
N VAL A 85 -6.47 -13.71 4.41
CA VAL A 85 -6.18 -13.25 3.06
C VAL A 85 -5.84 -14.45 2.20
N LYS A 86 -6.61 -14.68 1.14
CA LYS A 86 -6.36 -15.73 0.15
C LYS A 86 -6.01 -15.12 -1.19
N GLY A 87 -5.04 -15.71 -1.86
CA GLY A 87 -4.48 -15.18 -3.11
C GLY A 87 -3.18 -14.43 -2.91
N SER A 88 -2.51 -14.18 -4.01
CA SER A 88 -1.24 -13.45 -4.02
C SER A 88 -1.47 -11.95 -3.93
N VAL A 89 -0.79 -11.29 -3.00
CA VAL A 89 -0.89 -9.84 -2.79
C VAL A 89 0.35 -9.15 -3.35
N VAL A 90 0.14 -8.11 -4.15
CA VAL A 90 1.22 -7.20 -4.57
C VAL A 90 0.91 -5.79 -4.06
N PRO A 91 1.64 -5.34 -3.03
CA PRO A 91 1.56 -3.96 -2.59
C PRO A 91 2.46 -3.06 -3.45
N LEU A 92 1.90 -2.00 -4.03
CA LEU A 92 2.65 -0.89 -4.62
C LEU A 92 2.86 0.25 -3.60
N ILE A 93 2.94 -0.09 -2.31
CA ILE A 93 3.10 0.85 -1.19
C ILE A 93 4.59 1.09 -0.91
N GLU A 94 5.37 0.01 -0.92
CA GLU A 94 6.82 0.02 -0.66
C GLU A 94 7.53 -0.55 -1.89
N MET A 95 7.55 0.24 -2.96
CA MET A 95 8.21 -0.16 -4.20
C MET A 95 9.71 -0.37 -3.96
N GLY A 96 10.21 -1.53 -4.40
CA GLY A 96 11.62 -1.91 -4.17
C GLY A 96 11.90 -2.57 -2.82
N ALA A 97 10.89 -2.83 -2.00
CA ALA A 97 11.08 -3.66 -0.80
C ALA A 97 11.68 -5.03 -1.18
N GLY A 98 12.75 -5.40 -0.48
CA GLY A 98 13.50 -6.63 -0.78
C GLY A 98 14.52 -6.50 -1.91
N PHE A 99 14.73 -5.31 -2.49
CA PHE A 99 15.82 -5.08 -3.42
C PHE A 99 17.16 -5.00 -2.67
N GLU A 100 18.18 -5.65 -3.26
CA GLU A 100 19.54 -5.69 -2.72
C GLU A 100 20.39 -4.62 -3.39
N PRO A 101 20.87 -3.60 -2.66
CA PRO A 101 21.59 -2.47 -3.24
C PRO A 101 22.87 -2.84 -3.99
N GLU A 102 23.58 -3.87 -3.54
CA GLU A 102 24.85 -4.32 -4.12
C GLU A 102 24.67 -5.15 -5.41
N MET A 103 23.45 -5.64 -5.65
CA MET A 103 23.16 -6.47 -6.83
C MET A 103 22.67 -5.61 -8.00
N SER A 104 22.78 -6.16 -9.22
CA SER A 104 22.27 -5.48 -10.41
C SER A 104 20.76 -5.34 -10.41
N GLY A 105 20.22 -4.42 -11.22
CA GLY A 105 18.78 -4.30 -11.42
C GLY A 105 18.16 -5.61 -11.93
N ARG A 106 18.83 -6.29 -12.85
CA ARG A 106 18.42 -7.59 -13.39
C ARG A 106 18.29 -8.65 -12.28
N TYR A 107 19.26 -8.72 -11.40
CA TYR A 107 19.18 -9.63 -10.26
C TYR A 107 18.03 -9.27 -9.32
N ASN A 108 17.80 -7.98 -9.11
CA ASN A 108 16.70 -7.49 -8.27
C ASN A 108 15.33 -7.80 -8.85
N ILE A 109 15.15 -7.84 -10.18
CA ILE A 109 13.91 -8.35 -10.78
C ILE A 109 13.66 -9.80 -10.31
N LYS A 110 14.65 -10.68 -10.47
CA LYS A 110 14.52 -12.07 -10.03
C LYS A 110 14.28 -12.19 -8.52
N LEU A 111 14.99 -11.38 -7.72
CA LEU A 111 14.83 -11.34 -6.27
C LEU A 111 13.42 -10.91 -5.86
N SER A 112 12.79 -9.99 -6.59
CA SER A 112 11.42 -9.56 -6.35
C SER A 112 10.39 -10.69 -6.50
N TYR A 113 10.60 -11.62 -7.43
CA TYR A 113 9.79 -12.83 -7.56
C TYR A 113 10.04 -13.81 -6.42
N ALA A 114 11.31 -13.98 -6.03
CA ALA A 114 11.67 -14.87 -4.92
C ALA A 114 11.10 -14.39 -3.59
N TYR A 115 11.21 -13.10 -3.29
CA TYR A 115 10.68 -12.48 -2.08
C TYR A 115 9.18 -12.70 -1.89
N ARG A 116 8.42 -12.75 -2.98
CA ARG A 116 6.97 -13.00 -2.98
C ARG A 116 6.58 -14.47 -3.13
N GLY A 117 7.56 -15.38 -3.07
CA GLY A 117 7.30 -16.82 -3.24
C GLY A 117 6.87 -17.22 -4.65
N LYS A 118 7.05 -16.34 -5.65
CA LYS A 118 6.63 -16.51 -7.05
C LYS A 118 7.78 -16.81 -8.01
N LEU A 119 8.88 -17.35 -7.53
CA LEU A 119 10.06 -17.63 -8.37
C LEU A 119 9.73 -18.58 -9.56
N ARG A 120 8.71 -19.43 -9.42
CA ARG A 120 8.24 -20.30 -10.51
C ARG A 120 7.58 -19.53 -11.65
N ASP A 121 7.08 -18.33 -11.39
CA ASP A 121 6.44 -17.46 -12.38
C ASP A 121 7.45 -16.56 -13.11
N TYR A 122 8.70 -16.53 -12.65
CA TYR A 122 9.79 -15.83 -13.32
C TYR A 122 10.17 -16.51 -14.62
N SER A 123 10.41 -15.71 -15.66
CA SER A 123 10.97 -16.17 -16.93
C SER A 123 11.80 -15.04 -17.55
N LEU A 124 12.75 -15.38 -18.44
CA LEU A 124 13.57 -14.41 -19.18
C LEU A 124 12.70 -13.45 -20.01
N ARG A 125 11.55 -13.92 -20.53
CA ARG A 125 10.61 -13.07 -21.25
C ARG A 125 10.01 -11.99 -20.33
N LYS A 126 9.52 -12.39 -19.16
CA LYS A 126 8.97 -11.43 -18.19
C LYS A 126 10.02 -10.47 -17.66
N GLU A 127 11.24 -10.95 -17.49
CA GLU A 127 12.38 -10.09 -17.13
C GLU A 127 12.61 -9.03 -18.20
N GLN A 128 12.62 -9.44 -19.48
CA GLN A 128 12.80 -8.51 -20.60
C GLN A 128 11.63 -7.49 -20.67
N ASP A 129 10.39 -7.95 -20.51
CA ASP A 129 9.22 -7.05 -20.47
C ASP A 129 9.36 -5.98 -19.37
N ILE A 130 9.90 -6.35 -18.20
CA ILE A 130 10.17 -5.43 -17.09
C ILE A 130 11.28 -4.44 -17.44
N ILE A 131 12.38 -4.93 -18.05
CA ILE A 131 13.50 -4.10 -18.48
C ILE A 131 13.06 -3.07 -19.52
N ASP A 132 12.34 -3.50 -20.53
CA ASP A 132 11.83 -2.65 -21.61
C ASP A 132 10.86 -1.59 -21.08
N PHE A 133 9.99 -1.98 -20.14
CA PHE A 133 9.07 -1.05 -19.52
C PHE A 133 9.78 -0.02 -18.65
N SER A 134 10.80 -0.43 -17.89
CA SER A 134 11.55 0.45 -16.99
C SER A 134 12.43 1.48 -17.72
N GLU A 135 12.71 1.24 -19.00
CA GLU A 135 13.56 2.09 -19.86
C GLU A 135 14.99 2.27 -19.33
N LEU A 136 15.49 1.29 -18.60
CA LEU A 136 16.84 1.33 -18.03
C LEU A 136 17.92 0.93 -19.03
N GLY A 137 17.57 0.16 -20.08
CA GLY A 137 18.51 -0.32 -21.09
C GLY A 137 19.69 -1.06 -20.46
N GLU A 138 20.91 -0.76 -20.91
CA GLU A 138 22.14 -1.39 -20.41
C GLU A 138 22.43 -1.11 -18.94
N LYS A 139 21.85 -0.05 -18.36
CA LYS A 139 22.02 0.26 -16.94
C LYS A 139 21.42 -0.80 -16.02
N ILE A 140 20.56 -1.70 -16.55
CA ILE A 140 19.97 -2.80 -15.79
C ILE A 140 21.01 -3.71 -15.13
N ASP A 141 22.20 -3.82 -15.73
CA ASP A 141 23.26 -4.68 -15.25
C ASP A 141 24.22 -4.00 -14.25
N LEU A 142 24.02 -2.70 -13.98
CA LEU A 142 24.76 -1.97 -12.94
C LEU A 142 24.18 -2.26 -11.54
N PRO A 143 24.98 -2.11 -10.45
CA PRO A 143 24.50 -2.23 -9.08
C PRO A 143 23.37 -1.23 -8.79
N PHE A 144 22.30 -1.71 -8.14
CA PHE A 144 21.10 -0.92 -7.86
C PHE A 144 21.38 0.35 -7.05
N LYS A 145 22.36 0.32 -6.13
CA LYS A 145 22.80 1.50 -5.37
C LYS A 145 23.31 2.65 -6.24
N THR A 146 23.69 2.39 -7.49
CA THR A 146 24.18 3.43 -8.42
C THR A 146 23.06 4.12 -9.20
N TYR A 147 21.80 3.65 -9.02
CA TYR A 147 20.67 4.21 -9.72
C TYR A 147 20.24 5.55 -9.13
N SER A 148 19.75 6.44 -9.99
CA SER A 148 19.02 7.62 -9.52
C SER A 148 17.69 7.21 -8.87
N SER A 149 17.11 8.10 -8.06
CA SER A 149 15.78 7.85 -7.45
C SER A 149 14.72 7.52 -8.50
N GLY A 150 14.74 8.19 -9.64
CA GLY A 150 13.84 7.90 -10.77
C GLY A 150 14.06 6.51 -11.37
N MET A 151 15.33 6.10 -11.58
CA MET A 151 15.66 4.74 -12.06
C MET A 151 15.21 3.67 -11.07
N MET A 152 15.44 3.89 -9.77
CA MET A 152 14.97 3.00 -8.71
C MET A 152 13.46 2.85 -8.73
N ALA A 153 12.73 3.95 -8.82
CA ALA A 153 11.28 3.96 -8.86
C ALA A 153 10.73 3.25 -10.11
N ARG A 154 11.31 3.50 -11.29
CA ARG A 154 10.92 2.85 -12.55
C ARG A 154 11.09 1.34 -12.48
N LEU A 155 12.24 0.84 -12.00
CA LEU A 155 12.50 -0.59 -11.88
C LEU A 155 11.56 -1.23 -10.85
N ALA A 156 11.39 -0.59 -9.70
CA ALA A 156 10.54 -1.09 -8.62
C ALA A 156 9.07 -1.17 -9.06
N PHE A 157 8.56 -0.14 -9.73
CA PHE A 157 7.21 -0.13 -10.30
C PHE A 157 7.05 -1.23 -11.36
N ALA A 158 7.95 -1.29 -12.35
CA ALA A 158 7.91 -2.30 -13.39
C ALA A 158 7.94 -3.71 -12.80
N SER A 159 8.86 -3.98 -11.87
CA SER A 159 8.98 -5.29 -11.21
C SER A 159 7.72 -5.70 -10.45
N ALA A 160 6.96 -4.74 -9.93
CA ALA A 160 5.72 -5.02 -9.20
C ALA A 160 4.52 -5.21 -10.16
N ILE A 161 4.34 -4.33 -11.15
CA ILE A 161 3.16 -4.32 -12.01
C ILE A 161 3.12 -5.48 -13.00
N PHE A 162 4.29 -6.00 -13.43
CA PHE A 162 4.38 -7.17 -14.32
C PHE A 162 4.18 -8.50 -13.60
N GLN A 163 4.13 -8.51 -12.28
CA GLN A 163 3.61 -9.65 -11.54
C GLN A 163 2.07 -9.63 -11.61
N SER A 164 1.47 -10.78 -11.89
CA SER A 164 0.00 -10.88 -11.98
C SER A 164 -0.55 -11.35 -10.62
N PRO A 165 -0.89 -10.42 -9.70
CA PRO A 165 -1.44 -10.78 -8.40
C PRO A 165 -2.92 -11.12 -8.48
N ASP A 166 -3.45 -11.79 -7.44
CA ASP A 166 -4.89 -11.88 -7.21
C ASP A 166 -5.41 -10.58 -6.57
N ILE A 167 -4.60 -9.95 -5.71
CA ILE A 167 -4.93 -8.75 -4.94
C ILE A 167 -3.87 -7.68 -5.19
N LEU A 168 -4.30 -6.53 -5.70
CA LEU A 168 -3.45 -5.38 -5.96
C LEU A 168 -3.74 -4.27 -4.94
N LEU A 169 -2.71 -3.83 -4.23
CA LEU A 169 -2.81 -2.75 -3.25
C LEU A 169 -2.05 -1.53 -3.77
N LEU A 170 -2.76 -0.42 -3.93
CA LEU A 170 -2.25 0.82 -4.50
C LEU A 170 -2.27 1.93 -3.46
N ASP A 171 -1.12 2.51 -3.15
CA ASP A 171 -1.03 3.74 -2.37
C ASP A 171 -0.81 4.94 -3.32
N GLU A 172 -1.11 6.11 -2.88
CA GLU A 172 -1.12 7.36 -3.63
C GLU A 172 0.14 7.71 -4.42
N ILE A 173 1.27 7.06 -4.16
CA ILE A 173 2.62 7.43 -4.64
C ILE A 173 2.87 6.93 -6.09
N PHE A 174 1.94 7.18 -7.04
CA PHE A 174 2.16 6.78 -8.44
C PHE A 174 2.90 7.80 -9.31
N ALA A 175 3.30 8.93 -8.75
CA ALA A 175 3.86 10.05 -9.50
C ALA A 175 5.39 10.15 -9.39
N THR A 176 6.13 9.03 -9.49
CA THR A 176 7.60 9.07 -9.49
C THR A 176 8.15 8.79 -10.87
N GLY A 177 8.79 9.77 -11.48
CA GLY A 177 9.38 9.68 -12.82
C GLY A 177 9.17 10.97 -13.59
N ASP A 178 9.57 10.97 -14.87
CA ASP A 178 9.18 12.03 -15.80
C ASP A 178 7.74 11.84 -16.30
N ALA A 179 7.20 12.87 -16.94
CA ALA A 179 5.81 12.88 -17.41
C ALA A 179 5.47 11.69 -18.31
N GLY A 180 6.39 11.29 -19.20
CA GLY A 180 6.18 10.18 -20.13
C GLY A 180 6.05 8.84 -19.41
N PHE A 181 6.90 8.59 -18.40
CA PHE A 181 6.81 7.36 -17.59
C PHE A 181 5.55 7.34 -16.71
N ILE A 182 5.12 8.49 -16.20
CA ILE A 182 3.90 8.62 -15.42
C ILE A 182 2.69 8.21 -16.27
N ASP A 183 2.55 8.73 -17.49
CA ASP A 183 1.42 8.41 -18.37
C ASP A 183 1.41 6.94 -18.79
N LYS A 184 2.58 6.39 -19.10
CA LYS A 184 2.75 4.96 -19.39
C LYS A 184 2.37 4.09 -18.20
N SER A 185 2.79 4.48 -17.00
CA SER A 185 2.47 3.79 -15.75
C SER A 185 0.98 3.83 -15.44
N ARG A 186 0.31 4.96 -15.63
CA ARG A 186 -1.14 5.10 -15.48
C ARG A 186 -1.91 4.17 -16.41
N THR A 187 -1.49 4.11 -17.68
CA THR A 187 -2.14 3.26 -18.69
C THR A 187 -2.06 1.78 -18.31
N ILE A 188 -0.88 1.28 -17.95
CA ILE A 188 -0.72 -0.13 -17.56
C ILE A 188 -1.44 -0.43 -16.24
N LEU A 189 -1.43 0.52 -15.30
CA LEU A 189 -2.08 0.35 -14.01
C LEU A 189 -3.59 0.20 -14.15
N ARG A 190 -4.25 1.04 -14.97
CA ARG A 190 -5.69 0.91 -15.28
C ARG A 190 -6.02 -0.48 -15.78
N LYS A 191 -5.26 -0.97 -16.77
CA LYS A 191 -5.42 -2.33 -17.28
C LYS A 191 -5.25 -3.39 -16.19
N LYS A 192 -4.24 -3.22 -15.31
CA LYS A 192 -4.00 -4.18 -14.22
C LYS A 192 -5.11 -4.17 -13.17
N VAL A 193 -5.67 -3.01 -12.86
CA VAL A 193 -6.83 -2.90 -11.95
C VAL A 193 -8.02 -3.70 -12.50
N ASP A 194 -8.23 -3.70 -13.81
CA ASP A 194 -9.32 -4.47 -14.44
C ASP A 194 -9.05 -5.99 -14.45
N GLU A 195 -7.79 -6.40 -14.57
CA GLU A 195 -7.38 -7.81 -14.67
C GLU A 195 -7.36 -8.55 -13.31
N VAL A 196 -7.09 -7.87 -12.20
CA VAL A 196 -6.92 -8.50 -10.89
C VAL A 196 -8.26 -8.89 -10.27
N SER A 197 -8.22 -9.86 -9.35
CA SER A 197 -9.42 -10.28 -8.61
C SER A 197 -9.94 -9.16 -7.70
N ILE A 198 -9.06 -8.54 -6.92
CA ILE A 198 -9.38 -7.45 -6.00
C ILE A 198 -8.35 -6.34 -6.21
N ALA A 199 -8.81 -5.08 -6.28
CA ALA A 199 -7.95 -3.91 -6.21
C ALA A 199 -8.37 -3.01 -5.04
N ILE A 200 -7.40 -2.57 -4.23
CA ILE A 200 -7.61 -1.61 -3.15
C ILE A 200 -6.73 -0.40 -3.41
N MET A 201 -7.32 0.77 -3.43
CA MET A 201 -6.67 2.04 -3.69
C MET A 201 -6.83 2.94 -2.48
N VAL A 202 -5.71 3.43 -1.96
CA VAL A 202 -5.70 4.38 -0.86
C VAL A 202 -5.46 5.78 -1.38
N ASN A 203 -6.29 6.71 -0.95
CA ASN A 203 -6.19 8.09 -1.38
C ASN A 203 -6.57 9.07 -0.26
N HIS A 204 -5.94 10.23 -0.22
CA HIS A 204 -6.37 11.33 0.65
C HIS A 204 -7.26 12.34 -0.11
N ALA A 205 -7.30 12.29 -1.43
CA ALA A 205 -8.19 13.08 -2.26
C ALA A 205 -8.73 12.23 -3.41
N PRO A 206 -9.94 12.50 -3.90
CA PRO A 206 -10.46 11.84 -5.09
C PRO A 206 -9.53 12.16 -6.28
N ASN A 207 -9.17 11.13 -7.00
CA ASN A 207 -8.39 11.24 -8.25
C ASN A 207 -8.97 10.33 -9.32
N GLU A 208 -8.33 10.33 -10.49
CA GLU A 208 -8.76 9.55 -11.64
C GLU A 208 -8.84 8.02 -11.40
N PHE A 209 -8.11 7.49 -10.40
CA PHE A 209 -8.17 6.07 -10.06
C PHE A 209 -9.36 5.74 -9.16
N THR A 210 -9.89 6.71 -8.41
CA THR A 210 -11.11 6.49 -7.63
C THR A 210 -12.32 6.27 -8.51
N ASP A 211 -12.29 6.73 -9.77
CA ASP A 211 -13.36 6.49 -10.74
C ASP A 211 -13.45 5.03 -11.20
N LEU A 212 -12.37 4.26 -11.02
CA LEU A 212 -12.35 2.81 -11.30
C LEU A 212 -12.95 1.98 -10.15
N CYS A 213 -13.27 2.60 -9.02
CA CYS A 213 -13.76 1.91 -7.85
C CYS A 213 -15.28 1.74 -7.87
N ASN A 214 -15.72 0.57 -7.38
CA ASN A 214 -17.15 0.25 -7.19
C ASN A 214 -17.58 0.26 -5.72
N ARG A 215 -16.62 0.38 -4.77
CA ARG A 215 -16.86 0.49 -3.34
C ARG A 215 -15.99 1.58 -2.73
N TYR A 216 -16.52 2.31 -1.77
CA TYR A 216 -15.83 3.43 -1.12
C TYR A 216 -15.92 3.29 0.38
N ILE A 217 -14.78 3.43 1.06
CA ILE A 217 -14.65 3.25 2.51
C ILE A 217 -14.00 4.49 3.10
N LEU A 218 -14.60 5.02 4.15
CA LEU A 218 -14.06 6.15 4.90
C LEU A 218 -13.34 5.65 6.14
N MET A 219 -12.06 6.02 6.25
CA MET A 219 -11.26 5.76 7.45
C MET A 219 -10.96 7.04 8.22
N HIS A 220 -11.16 6.99 9.54
CA HIS A 220 -10.80 8.06 10.44
C HIS A 220 -10.25 7.50 11.76
N LYS A 221 -9.12 8.04 12.24
CA LYS A 221 -8.47 7.68 13.51
C LYS A 221 -8.35 6.17 13.73
N GLY A 222 -7.87 5.45 12.73
CA GLY A 222 -7.64 4.00 12.79
C GLY A 222 -8.90 3.13 12.71
N ARG A 223 -10.05 3.67 12.35
CA ARG A 223 -11.33 2.95 12.23
C ARG A 223 -11.92 3.09 10.83
N VAL A 224 -12.64 2.09 10.39
CA VAL A 224 -13.62 2.23 9.31
C VAL A 224 -14.85 2.89 9.90
N VAL A 225 -15.20 4.08 9.42
CA VAL A 225 -16.33 4.86 9.95
C VAL A 225 -17.56 4.76 9.07
N ASN A 226 -17.39 4.54 7.77
CA ASN A 226 -18.48 4.35 6.84
C ASN A 226 -18.04 3.60 5.59
N GLU A 227 -19.00 2.95 4.93
CA GLU A 227 -18.88 2.37 3.61
C GLU A 227 -20.14 2.73 2.81
N GLY A 228 -19.99 3.17 1.56
CA GLY A 228 -21.13 3.62 0.78
C GLY A 228 -20.78 4.00 -0.65
N SER A 229 -21.67 4.78 -1.27
CA SER A 229 -21.44 5.33 -2.60
C SER A 229 -20.31 6.37 -2.58
N ARG A 230 -19.68 6.59 -3.76
CA ARG A 230 -18.67 7.65 -3.91
C ARG A 230 -19.16 8.99 -3.36
N LYS A 231 -20.39 9.37 -3.73
CA LYS A 231 -20.98 10.66 -3.35
C LYS A 231 -21.13 10.79 -1.85
N ASP A 232 -21.67 9.76 -1.19
CA ASP A 232 -21.91 9.79 0.27
C ASP A 232 -20.60 9.84 1.06
N ILE A 233 -19.63 9.01 0.67
CA ILE A 233 -18.32 8.96 1.33
C ILE A 233 -17.54 10.25 1.13
N LEU A 234 -17.55 10.85 -0.05
CA LEU A 234 -16.88 12.12 -0.30
C LEU A 234 -17.59 13.27 0.43
N HIS A 235 -18.92 13.31 0.41
CA HIS A 235 -19.68 14.30 1.17
C HIS A 235 -19.30 14.23 2.66
N GLN A 236 -19.38 13.04 3.26
CA GLN A 236 -19.00 12.83 4.66
C GLN A 236 -17.54 13.18 4.94
N TYR A 237 -16.62 12.85 4.03
CA TYR A 237 -15.21 13.18 4.18
C TYR A 237 -14.97 14.69 4.23
N TYR A 238 -15.61 15.44 3.33
CA TYR A 238 -15.45 16.90 3.29
C TYR A 238 -16.15 17.60 4.45
N THR A 239 -17.39 17.21 4.78
CA THR A 239 -18.18 17.86 5.83
C THR A 239 -17.73 17.49 7.24
N ASP A 240 -17.64 16.18 7.54
CA ASP A 240 -17.45 15.70 8.90
C ASP A 240 -15.97 15.60 9.31
N ILE A 241 -15.09 15.33 8.31
CA ILE A 241 -13.66 15.09 8.58
C ILE A 241 -12.81 16.34 8.29
N LEU A 242 -13.06 17.02 7.18
CA LEU A 242 -12.31 18.23 6.80
C LEU A 242 -12.98 19.53 7.26
N HIS A 243 -14.24 19.48 7.72
CA HIS A 243 -15.03 20.64 8.13
C HIS A 243 -15.15 21.72 7.03
N ILE A 244 -15.23 21.29 5.76
CA ILE A 244 -15.40 22.17 4.60
C ILE A 244 -16.89 22.24 4.28
N SER A 245 -17.47 23.45 4.25
CA SER A 245 -18.88 23.64 3.93
C SER A 245 -19.19 23.36 2.45
N ASP A 246 -20.40 22.88 2.15
CA ASP A 246 -20.90 22.36 0.86
C ASP A 246 -20.65 23.20 -0.42
N GLY A 247 -20.20 24.45 -0.30
CA GLY A 247 -19.99 25.33 -1.47
C GLY A 247 -18.77 25.01 -2.34
N THR A 248 -17.87 24.09 -1.92
CA THR A 248 -16.57 23.84 -2.58
C THR A 248 -16.48 22.42 -3.22
N VAL A 249 -17.51 21.60 -3.09
CA VAL A 249 -17.47 20.18 -3.51
C VAL A 249 -17.95 19.96 -4.96
N ALA A 250 -18.37 21.02 -5.64
CA ALA A 250 -18.87 20.96 -7.02
C ALA A 250 -17.86 21.59 -8.01
N ALA A 251 -16.78 20.89 -8.32
CA ALA A 251 -15.96 21.14 -9.50
C ALA A 251 -15.18 19.86 -9.87
#